data_63db79c072c3962f264b7f18a5ccefec
#
_entry.id   63db79c072c3962f264b7f18a5ccefec
#
_cell.length_a   1.000
_cell.length_b   1.000
_cell.length_c   1.000
_cell.angle_alpha   90.00
_cell.angle_beta   90.00
_cell.angle_gamma   90.00
#
_symmetry.space_group_name_H-M   'P 1'
#
loop_
_entity.id
_entity.type
_entity.pdbx_description
1 polymer ?
#
loop_
_entity_poly.entity_id
_entity_poly.type
_entity_poly.pdbx_seq_one_letter_code
_entity_poly.pdbx_strand_id
1 'polypeptide(L)'
;MRWHHLFGLVFGIITFTWIFSGLMSMNPWKIFDSGAPKLNINAYQAGELDALHFPLSIQKALIAFQATGFYPRELEWQLLDGKGYYIGFDNNGQSRILAAETNATPFKQFAWQQLENAATRLMGASKPSASSILTDYDIYYYQRAAHTMTGHIEKRLPILRLEFDDAYSTWLHIDPYTGNVTKLDAYKRISRWLFAFLHSWDWVPLLNSRPLWDSLMIIFSAGGLMVSASGIIIGWRRLKRKLA
;
A
#
# COMPACT_ATOMS: atom_id res chain seq x y z
N MET A 1 33.48 6.97 -27.83
CA MET A 1 32.20 6.51 -28.42
C MET A 1 31.92 5.03 -28.18
N ARG A 2 32.88 4.11 -28.35
CA ARG A 2 32.64 2.64 -28.19
C ARG A 2 31.97 2.27 -26.83
N TRP A 3 32.50 2.79 -25.73
CA TRP A 3 31.96 2.50 -24.38
C TRP A 3 30.51 2.98 -24.19
N HIS A 4 30.18 4.17 -24.67
CA HIS A 4 28.80 4.66 -24.60
C HIS A 4 27.83 3.79 -25.40
N HIS A 5 28.22 3.33 -26.58
CA HIS A 5 27.41 2.41 -27.36
C HIS A 5 27.25 1.05 -26.65
N LEU A 6 28.33 0.53 -26.07
CA LEU A 6 28.28 -0.75 -25.34
C LEU A 6 27.36 -0.64 -24.12
N PHE A 7 27.57 0.37 -23.25
CA PHE A 7 26.72 0.58 -22.09
C PHE A 7 25.28 0.92 -22.48
N GLY A 8 25.07 1.70 -23.53
CA GLY A 8 23.74 2.00 -24.06
C GLY A 8 23.02 0.76 -24.58
N LEU A 9 23.73 -0.17 -25.25
CA LEU A 9 23.14 -1.42 -25.71
C LEU A 9 22.73 -2.33 -24.55
N VAL A 10 23.55 -2.42 -23.50
CA VAL A 10 23.31 -3.32 -22.37
C VAL A 10 22.29 -2.71 -21.37
N PHE A 11 22.42 -1.43 -21.04
CA PHE A 11 21.66 -0.78 -19.98
C PHE A 11 20.67 0.28 -20.46
N GLY A 12 20.63 0.58 -21.77
CA GLY A 12 19.83 1.69 -22.31
C GLY A 12 18.33 1.50 -22.08
N ILE A 13 17.80 0.28 -22.25
CA ILE A 13 16.39 -0.02 -22.01
C ILE A 13 16.06 0.21 -20.53
N ILE A 14 16.88 -0.29 -19.61
CA ILE A 14 16.68 -0.12 -18.16
C ILE A 14 16.73 1.36 -17.78
N THR A 15 17.72 2.08 -18.28
CA THR A 15 17.84 3.54 -18.04
C THR A 15 16.61 4.28 -18.57
N PHE A 16 16.13 3.90 -19.75
CA PHE A 16 14.93 4.49 -20.33
C PHE A 16 13.69 4.19 -19.49
N THR A 17 13.49 2.95 -19.05
CA THR A 17 12.33 2.59 -18.21
C THR A 17 12.35 3.37 -16.88
N TRP A 18 13.51 3.61 -16.30
CA TRP A 18 13.63 4.41 -15.08
C TRP A 18 13.31 5.90 -15.30
N ILE A 19 13.78 6.49 -16.39
CA ILE A 19 13.43 7.87 -16.75
C ILE A 19 11.92 7.97 -17.00
N PHE A 20 11.37 7.05 -17.78
CA PHE A 20 9.95 7.02 -18.09
C PHE A 20 9.10 6.84 -16.83
N SER A 21 9.43 5.86 -15.99
CA SER A 21 8.70 5.63 -14.75
C SER A 21 8.84 6.79 -13.77
N GLY A 22 10.00 7.45 -13.73
CA GLY A 22 10.19 8.68 -12.97
C GLY A 22 9.26 9.80 -13.44
N LEU A 23 9.07 9.96 -14.75
CA LEU A 23 8.06 10.87 -15.28
C LEU A 23 6.64 10.46 -14.84
N MET A 24 6.32 9.18 -14.94
CA MET A 24 5.00 8.66 -14.52
C MET A 24 4.72 8.87 -13.03
N SER A 25 5.75 8.85 -12.17
CA SER A 25 5.58 9.11 -10.73
C SER A 25 5.03 10.49 -10.42
N MET A 26 5.28 11.46 -11.29
CA MET A 26 4.80 12.84 -11.17
C MET A 26 3.33 13.01 -11.61
N ASN A 27 2.67 11.92 -12.00
CA ASN A 27 1.30 11.94 -12.52
C ASN A 27 1.09 13.00 -13.62
N PRO A 28 1.89 12.95 -14.73
CA PRO A 28 1.83 13.96 -15.78
C PRO A 28 0.43 13.98 -16.37
N TRP A 29 -0.04 15.20 -16.66
CA TRP A 29 -1.40 15.44 -17.20
C TRP A 29 -2.53 14.81 -16.34
N LYS A 30 -2.25 14.44 -15.10
CA LYS A 30 -3.21 13.81 -14.18
C LYS A 30 -3.83 12.51 -14.73
N ILE A 31 -3.07 11.75 -15.52
CA ILE A 31 -3.55 10.51 -16.17
C ILE A 31 -3.91 9.40 -15.17
N PHE A 32 -3.43 9.48 -13.93
CA PHE A 32 -3.76 8.53 -12.85
C PHE A 32 -4.85 9.05 -11.91
N ASP A 33 -5.38 10.24 -12.16
CA ASP A 33 -6.51 10.78 -11.40
C ASP A 33 -7.80 10.22 -12.00
N SER A 34 -8.36 9.24 -11.34
CA SER A 34 -9.58 8.60 -11.81
C SER A 34 -10.82 9.49 -11.71
N GLY A 35 -10.79 10.52 -10.86
CA GLY A 35 -12.01 11.26 -10.51
C GLY A 35 -13.02 10.39 -9.73
N ALA A 36 -12.65 9.17 -9.36
CA ALA A 36 -13.52 8.26 -8.64
C ALA A 36 -13.96 8.83 -7.30
N PRO A 37 -15.24 8.71 -6.93
CA PRO A 37 -15.77 9.21 -5.67
C PRO A 37 -14.94 8.72 -4.48
N LYS A 38 -14.83 9.57 -3.46
CA LYS A 38 -14.26 9.15 -2.17
C LYS A 38 -15.16 8.09 -1.55
N LEU A 39 -14.55 7.19 -0.78
CA LEU A 39 -15.31 6.21 0.00
C LEU A 39 -16.19 6.93 1.03
N ASN A 40 -17.41 6.47 1.19
CA ASN A 40 -18.29 6.97 2.24
C ASN A 40 -17.92 6.33 3.59
N ILE A 41 -16.90 6.87 4.23
CA ILE A 41 -16.39 6.34 5.51
C ILE A 41 -17.45 6.45 6.61
N ASN A 42 -18.24 7.53 6.62
CA ASN A 42 -19.32 7.67 7.62
C ASN A 42 -20.38 6.59 7.48
N ALA A 43 -20.67 6.13 6.25
CA ALA A 43 -21.58 4.99 6.05
C ALA A 43 -20.97 3.66 6.49
N TYR A 44 -19.66 3.47 6.31
CA TYR A 44 -18.93 2.30 6.81
C TYR A 44 -18.92 2.25 8.33
N GLN A 45 -18.67 3.39 8.94
CA GLN A 45 -18.67 3.58 10.38
C GLN A 45 -20.08 3.56 10.98
N ALA A 46 -21.12 3.80 10.17
CA ALA A 46 -22.50 4.05 10.58
C ALA A 46 -22.62 5.25 11.58
N GLY A 47 -21.84 6.30 11.34
CA GLY A 47 -21.80 7.51 12.14
C GLY A 47 -20.47 8.23 12.05
N GLU A 48 -20.34 9.30 12.85
CA GLU A 48 -19.09 10.00 13.07
C GLU A 48 -18.36 9.44 14.28
N LEU A 49 -17.03 9.53 14.28
CA LEU A 49 -16.22 9.10 15.41
C LEU A 49 -16.45 10.09 16.57
N ASP A 50 -17.29 9.68 17.53
CA ASP A 50 -17.65 10.46 18.71
C ASP A 50 -17.36 9.67 19.99
N ALA A 51 -17.05 10.37 21.07
CA ALA A 51 -16.83 9.81 22.40
C ALA A 51 -18.01 8.97 22.92
N LEU A 52 -19.23 9.24 22.47
CA LEU A 52 -20.44 8.49 22.83
C LEU A 52 -20.38 7.02 22.41
N HIS A 53 -19.62 6.69 21.39
CA HIS A 53 -19.40 5.30 20.95
C HIS A 53 -18.40 4.53 21.81
N PHE A 54 -17.77 5.20 22.81
CA PHE A 54 -16.71 4.64 23.65
C PHE A 54 -17.03 4.73 25.15
N PRO A 55 -18.10 4.08 25.63
CA PRO A 55 -18.49 4.13 27.04
C PRO A 55 -17.45 3.49 27.98
N LEU A 56 -16.60 2.59 27.49
CA LEU A 56 -15.51 2.00 28.24
C LEU A 56 -14.36 3.00 28.34
N SER A 57 -13.92 3.35 29.55
CA SER A 57 -12.75 4.24 29.70
C SER A 57 -11.46 3.58 29.23
N ILE A 58 -10.48 4.39 28.80
CA ILE A 58 -9.17 3.92 28.34
C ILE A 58 -8.48 3.07 29.42
N GLN A 59 -8.56 3.47 30.72
CA GLN A 59 -7.97 2.71 31.82
C GLN A 59 -8.56 1.30 31.92
N LYS A 60 -9.89 1.16 31.79
CA LYS A 60 -10.56 -0.14 31.82
C LYS A 60 -10.21 -0.96 30.56
N ALA A 61 -10.08 -0.32 29.40
CA ALA A 61 -9.63 -0.96 28.18
C ALA A 61 -8.20 -1.53 28.32
N LEU A 62 -7.28 -0.76 28.88
CA LEU A 62 -5.91 -1.23 29.16
C LEU A 62 -5.90 -2.43 30.11
N ILE A 63 -6.70 -2.39 31.18
CA ILE A 63 -6.83 -3.52 32.14
C ILE A 63 -7.37 -4.76 31.41
N ALA A 64 -8.37 -4.61 30.53
CA ALA A 64 -8.93 -5.72 29.77
C ALA A 64 -7.89 -6.34 28.82
N PHE A 65 -7.06 -5.55 28.13
CA PHE A 65 -5.96 -6.05 27.33
C PHE A 65 -4.93 -6.81 28.18
N GLN A 66 -4.50 -6.22 29.31
CA GLN A 66 -3.51 -6.80 30.21
C GLN A 66 -4.01 -8.14 30.81
N ALA A 67 -5.29 -8.25 31.11
CA ALA A 67 -5.88 -9.49 31.62
C ALA A 67 -5.74 -10.68 30.65
N THR A 68 -5.55 -10.40 29.34
CA THR A 68 -5.27 -11.44 28.34
C THR A 68 -3.78 -11.64 28.03
N GLY A 69 -2.91 -10.99 28.80
CA GLY A 69 -1.45 -11.00 28.56
C GLY A 69 -0.99 -10.12 27.42
N PHE A 70 -1.85 -9.23 26.90
CA PHE A 70 -1.52 -8.30 25.83
C PHE A 70 -1.27 -6.90 26.41
N TYR A 71 -0.11 -6.32 26.11
CA TYR A 71 0.35 -5.03 26.64
C TYR A 71 0.49 -4.01 25.53
N PRO A 72 -0.58 -3.26 25.19
CA PRO A 72 -0.54 -2.30 24.10
C PRO A 72 0.38 -1.11 24.44
N ARG A 73 1.10 -0.63 23.43
CA ARG A 73 1.90 0.61 23.48
C ARG A 73 1.19 1.77 22.80
N GLU A 74 0.29 1.43 21.91
CA GLU A 74 -0.54 2.38 21.16
C GLU A 74 -1.98 1.90 21.16
N LEU A 75 -2.92 2.85 21.26
CA LEU A 75 -4.35 2.60 21.14
C LEU A 75 -4.92 3.51 20.08
N GLU A 76 -5.58 2.93 19.10
CA GLU A 76 -6.39 3.63 18.10
C GLU A 76 -7.87 3.45 18.39
N TRP A 77 -8.64 4.46 18.06
CA TRP A 77 -10.09 4.46 18.16
C TRP A 77 -10.66 4.12 16.79
N GLN A 78 -11.49 3.10 16.74
CA GLN A 78 -12.12 2.66 15.50
C GLN A 78 -13.63 2.60 15.69
N LEU A 79 -14.36 3.14 14.72
CA LEU A 79 -15.81 2.98 14.65
C LEU A 79 -16.14 2.06 13.47
N LEU A 80 -16.88 1.00 13.71
CA LEU A 80 -17.31 0.05 12.69
C LEU A 80 -18.76 -0.32 12.95
N ASP A 81 -19.63 -0.08 11.98
CA ASP A 81 -21.05 -0.42 12.05
C ASP A 81 -21.75 0.11 13.31
N GLY A 82 -21.47 1.37 13.67
CA GLY A 82 -22.02 2.08 14.82
C GLY A 82 -21.46 1.65 16.18
N LYS A 83 -20.48 0.75 16.20
CA LYS A 83 -19.83 0.26 17.43
C LYS A 83 -18.41 0.79 17.54
N GLY A 84 -18.06 1.32 18.71
CA GLY A 84 -16.71 1.75 19.05
C GLY A 84 -15.81 0.56 19.41
N TYR A 85 -14.58 0.62 18.97
CA TYR A 85 -13.53 -0.36 19.27
C TYR A 85 -12.22 0.34 19.60
N TYR A 86 -11.46 -0.21 20.54
CA TYR A 86 -10.06 0.10 20.77
C TYR A 86 -9.21 -0.91 20.05
N ILE A 87 -8.31 -0.45 19.18
CA ILE A 87 -7.29 -1.28 18.54
C ILE A 87 -5.99 -1.05 19.28
N GLY A 88 -5.53 -2.06 20.01
CA GLY A 88 -4.25 -1.99 20.70
C GLY A 88 -3.14 -2.56 19.84
N PHE A 89 -1.97 -1.91 19.81
CA PHE A 89 -0.74 -2.39 19.16
C PHE A 89 0.35 -2.59 20.20
N ASP A 90 1.04 -3.72 20.14
CA ASP A 90 2.20 -4.02 20.99
C ASP A 90 3.53 -3.58 20.33
N ASN A 91 4.65 -3.81 21.03
CA ASN A 91 5.99 -3.52 20.51
C ASN A 91 6.39 -4.33 19.27
N ASN A 92 5.71 -5.43 19.00
CA ASN A 92 6.01 -6.33 17.88
C ASN A 92 5.09 -6.02 16.67
N GLY A 93 4.29 -4.96 16.74
CA GLY A 93 3.31 -4.61 15.72
C GLY A 93 2.08 -5.54 15.71
N GLN A 94 1.92 -6.43 16.70
CA GLN A 94 0.70 -7.23 16.81
C GLN A 94 -0.45 -6.36 17.32
N SER A 95 -1.65 -6.64 16.84
CA SER A 95 -2.85 -5.93 17.27
C SER A 95 -3.84 -6.84 17.99
N ARG A 96 -4.66 -6.22 18.82
CA ARG A 96 -5.86 -6.79 19.42
C ARG A 96 -6.97 -5.74 19.38
N ILE A 97 -8.18 -6.21 19.24
CA ILE A 97 -9.40 -5.42 19.15
C ILE A 97 -10.18 -5.61 20.43
N LEU A 98 -10.67 -4.54 21.01
CA LEU A 98 -11.56 -4.58 22.16
C LEU A 98 -12.80 -3.72 21.85
N ALA A 99 -14.00 -4.30 21.92
CA ALA A 99 -15.21 -3.49 21.85
C ALA A 99 -15.24 -2.50 23.01
N ALA A 100 -15.64 -1.26 22.74
CA ALA A 100 -15.70 -0.20 23.75
C ALA A 100 -16.90 -0.35 24.69
N GLU A 101 -17.27 -1.58 25.01
CA GLU A 101 -18.41 -1.98 25.85
C GLU A 101 -17.90 -2.54 27.18
N THR A 102 -18.75 -2.48 28.22
CA THR A 102 -18.42 -3.05 29.54
C THR A 102 -18.32 -4.58 29.44
N ASN A 103 -17.31 -5.15 30.09
CA ASN A 103 -17.02 -6.58 30.12
C ASN A 103 -16.66 -7.21 28.75
N ALA A 104 -16.27 -6.43 27.76
CA ALA A 104 -15.75 -6.94 26.49
C ALA A 104 -14.38 -7.63 26.72
N THR A 105 -14.14 -8.67 25.94
CA THR A 105 -12.85 -9.38 25.90
C THR A 105 -12.11 -9.07 24.61
N PRO A 106 -10.77 -8.86 24.66
CA PRO A 106 -9.99 -8.65 23.46
C PRO A 106 -10.01 -9.83 22.50
N PHE A 107 -10.08 -9.55 21.21
CA PHE A 107 -10.07 -10.56 20.15
C PHE A 107 -9.05 -10.17 19.05
N LYS A 108 -8.73 -11.10 18.14
CA LYS A 108 -7.64 -10.89 17.16
C LYS A 108 -8.06 -10.12 15.93
N GLN A 109 -9.24 -10.40 15.41
CA GLN A 109 -9.69 -9.86 14.12
C GLN A 109 -11.21 -9.74 14.10
N PHE A 110 -11.73 -8.81 13.34
CA PHE A 110 -13.15 -8.69 13.03
C PHE A 110 -13.63 -9.91 12.24
N ALA A 111 -14.91 -10.27 12.43
CA ALA A 111 -15.54 -11.30 11.61
C ALA A 111 -15.67 -10.83 10.14
N TRP A 112 -15.36 -11.72 9.20
CA TRP A 112 -15.42 -11.42 7.77
C TRP A 112 -16.77 -10.87 7.34
N GLN A 113 -17.85 -11.50 7.79
CA GLN A 113 -19.21 -11.09 7.49
C GLN A 113 -19.53 -9.68 8.01
N GLN A 114 -19.01 -9.30 9.18
CA GLN A 114 -19.16 -7.94 9.72
C GLN A 114 -18.48 -6.90 8.84
N LEU A 115 -17.24 -7.19 8.42
CA LEU A 115 -16.48 -6.31 7.52
C LEU A 115 -17.17 -6.18 6.17
N GLU A 116 -17.63 -7.28 5.60
CA GLU A 116 -18.31 -7.30 4.30
C GLU A 116 -19.62 -6.50 4.35
N ASN A 117 -20.44 -6.72 5.38
CA ASN A 117 -21.68 -5.97 5.57
C ASN A 117 -21.45 -4.47 5.75
N ALA A 118 -20.43 -4.07 6.52
CA ALA A 118 -20.07 -2.67 6.67
C ALA A 118 -19.56 -2.08 5.35
N ALA A 119 -18.73 -2.83 4.63
CA ALA A 119 -18.08 -2.37 3.41
C ALA A 119 -19.05 -2.19 2.22
N THR A 120 -20.16 -2.91 2.17
CA THR A 120 -21.19 -2.66 1.13
C THR A 120 -21.72 -1.24 1.15
N ARG A 121 -21.67 -0.56 2.29
CA ARG A 121 -22.11 0.83 2.44
C ARG A 121 -21.08 1.86 1.95
N LEU A 122 -19.81 1.46 1.79
CA LEU A 122 -18.75 2.36 1.30
C LEU A 122 -19.00 2.86 -0.13
N MET A 123 -19.61 2.02 -0.96
CA MET A 123 -19.87 2.28 -2.37
C MET A 123 -21.35 2.60 -2.64
N GLY A 124 -22.09 3.01 -1.60
CA GLY A 124 -23.52 3.34 -1.68
C GLY A 124 -24.37 2.11 -2.01
N ALA A 125 -25.18 2.18 -3.07
CA ALA A 125 -26.07 1.09 -3.46
C ALA A 125 -25.37 -0.05 -4.24
N SER A 126 -24.08 0.10 -4.58
CA SER A 126 -23.34 -0.88 -5.36
C SER A 126 -22.99 -2.10 -4.52
N LYS A 127 -23.39 -3.27 -4.98
CA LYS A 127 -22.95 -4.55 -4.37
C LYS A 127 -21.60 -4.97 -4.95
N PRO A 128 -20.74 -5.63 -4.16
CA PRO A 128 -19.53 -6.22 -4.71
C PRO A 128 -19.87 -7.30 -5.74
N SER A 129 -19.16 -7.33 -6.85
CA SER A 129 -19.24 -8.37 -7.88
C SER A 129 -18.51 -9.64 -7.46
N ALA A 130 -17.46 -9.48 -6.63
CA ALA A 130 -16.72 -10.58 -6.05
C ALA A 130 -16.25 -10.23 -4.63
N SER A 131 -16.17 -11.25 -3.77
CA SER A 131 -15.61 -11.19 -2.43
C SER A 131 -14.63 -12.34 -2.26
N SER A 132 -13.43 -12.04 -1.78
CA SER A 132 -12.39 -13.05 -1.57
C SER A 132 -11.51 -12.70 -0.37
N ILE A 133 -11.00 -13.73 0.30
CA ILE A 133 -10.00 -13.58 1.36
C ILE A 133 -8.66 -13.95 0.76
N LEU A 134 -7.75 -12.95 0.68
CA LEU A 134 -6.38 -13.20 0.24
C LEU A 134 -5.56 -13.71 1.42
N THR A 135 -4.98 -14.89 1.26
CA THR A 135 -4.03 -15.50 2.20
C THR A 135 -2.58 -15.29 1.79
N ASP A 136 -2.37 -14.93 0.52
CA ASP A 136 -1.06 -14.73 -0.06
C ASP A 136 -0.97 -13.37 -0.74
N TYR A 137 0.26 -12.82 -0.81
CA TYR A 137 0.50 -11.57 -1.52
C TYR A 137 0.36 -11.75 -3.02
N ASP A 138 -0.25 -10.77 -3.64
CA ASP A 138 -0.34 -10.67 -5.09
C ASP A 138 0.32 -9.38 -5.61
N ILE A 139 0.23 -9.15 -6.93
CA ILE A 139 0.87 -8.01 -7.58
C ILE A 139 0.30 -6.66 -7.16
N TYR A 140 -0.91 -6.62 -6.60
CA TYR A 140 -1.60 -5.40 -6.18
C TYR A 140 -1.66 -5.24 -4.67
N TYR A 141 -1.46 -6.31 -3.91
CA TYR A 141 -1.42 -6.29 -2.46
C TYR A 141 -0.24 -7.11 -1.96
N TYR A 142 0.83 -6.46 -1.54
CA TYR A 142 2.07 -7.07 -1.08
C TYR A 142 2.81 -6.15 -0.11
N GLN A 143 3.59 -6.75 0.79
CA GLN A 143 4.44 -6.02 1.73
C GLN A 143 5.75 -5.65 1.06
N ARG A 144 6.22 -4.44 1.29
CA ARG A 144 7.55 -3.97 0.88
C ARG A 144 8.51 -3.96 2.08
N ALA A 145 9.80 -4.02 1.80
CA ALA A 145 10.83 -3.91 2.84
C ALA A 145 10.75 -2.53 3.54
N ALA A 146 10.91 -2.50 4.85
CA ALA A 146 10.68 -1.31 5.70
C ALA A 146 11.44 -0.06 5.26
N HIS A 147 12.65 -0.23 4.67
CA HIS A 147 13.49 0.88 4.20
C HIS A 147 13.02 1.49 2.86
N THR A 148 12.03 0.91 2.20
CA THR A 148 11.51 1.43 0.93
C THR A 148 10.50 2.55 1.18
N MET A 149 10.24 3.38 0.15
CA MET A 149 9.35 4.54 0.24
C MET A 149 7.95 4.23 0.83
N THR A 150 7.40 3.04 0.58
CA THR A 150 6.09 2.62 1.09
C THR A 150 6.17 1.43 2.05
N GLY A 151 7.37 1.04 2.49
CA GLY A 151 7.59 -0.11 3.35
C GLY A 151 7.08 0.07 4.79
N HIS A 152 6.88 1.33 5.20
CA HIS A 152 6.28 1.69 6.48
C HIS A 152 4.77 1.39 6.55
N ILE A 153 4.12 1.20 5.39
CA ILE A 153 2.69 0.84 5.32
C ILE A 153 2.59 -0.68 5.45
N GLU A 154 2.16 -1.14 6.61
CA GLU A 154 2.00 -2.57 6.85
C GLU A 154 0.85 -3.15 6.01
N LYS A 155 1.13 -4.27 5.34
CA LYS A 155 0.18 -5.04 4.54
C LYS A 155 0.04 -6.42 5.16
N ARG A 156 -0.95 -6.58 6.00
CA ARG A 156 -1.20 -7.84 6.72
C ARG A 156 -2.01 -8.82 5.89
N LEU A 157 -1.78 -10.08 6.14
CA LEU A 157 -2.58 -11.19 5.62
C LEU A 157 -3.14 -12.01 6.79
N PRO A 158 -4.29 -12.64 6.62
CA PRO A 158 -5.22 -12.55 5.49
C PRO A 158 -5.93 -11.20 5.42
N ILE A 159 -6.39 -10.79 4.22
CA ILE A 159 -7.14 -9.55 3.99
C ILE A 159 -8.41 -9.83 3.18
N LEU A 160 -9.49 -9.10 3.47
CA LEU A 160 -10.70 -9.16 2.66
C LEU A 160 -10.56 -8.27 1.43
N ARG A 161 -10.75 -8.84 0.23
CA ARG A 161 -10.87 -8.10 -1.02
C ARG A 161 -12.31 -8.14 -1.50
N LEU A 162 -12.88 -6.96 -1.74
CA LEU A 162 -14.15 -6.78 -2.42
C LEU A 162 -13.90 -6.10 -3.77
N GLU A 163 -14.46 -6.65 -4.82
CA GLU A 163 -14.35 -6.12 -6.18
C GLU A 163 -15.71 -5.58 -6.62
N PHE A 164 -15.70 -4.41 -7.26
CA PHE A 164 -16.90 -3.75 -7.73
C PHE A 164 -16.82 -3.55 -9.24
N ASP A 165 -17.91 -3.83 -9.93
CA ASP A 165 -18.08 -3.60 -11.35
C ASP A 165 -18.64 -2.19 -11.60
N ASP A 166 -17.94 -1.19 -11.04
CA ASP A 166 -18.21 0.21 -11.24
C ASP A 166 -17.35 0.77 -12.40
N ALA A 167 -17.64 2.00 -12.84
CA ALA A 167 -16.91 2.66 -13.92
C ALA A 167 -15.39 2.76 -13.70
N TYR A 168 -14.93 2.56 -12.45
CA TYR A 168 -13.54 2.64 -12.04
C TYR A 168 -12.94 1.26 -11.72
N SER A 169 -13.72 0.18 -11.84
CA SER A 169 -13.35 -1.20 -11.44
C SER A 169 -12.70 -1.19 -10.07
N THR A 170 -13.40 -0.68 -9.09
CA THR A 170 -12.89 -0.43 -7.75
C THR A 170 -12.69 -1.74 -6.98
N TRP A 171 -11.53 -1.87 -6.35
CA TRP A 171 -11.24 -2.91 -5.37
C TRP A 171 -11.06 -2.29 -3.99
N LEU A 172 -11.63 -2.91 -2.98
CA LEU A 172 -11.41 -2.57 -1.58
C LEU A 172 -10.65 -3.68 -0.90
N HIS A 173 -9.57 -3.32 -0.20
CA HIS A 173 -8.87 -4.22 0.71
C HIS A 173 -9.16 -3.78 2.13
N ILE A 174 -9.70 -4.69 2.94
CA ILE A 174 -10.14 -4.40 4.30
C ILE A 174 -9.34 -5.25 5.27
N ASP A 175 -8.58 -4.60 6.12
CA ASP A 175 -7.75 -5.25 7.12
C ASP A 175 -8.63 -5.73 8.28
N PRO A 176 -8.71 -7.05 8.53
CA PRO A 176 -9.54 -7.58 9.61
C PRO A 176 -8.99 -7.28 11.00
N TYR A 177 -7.71 -6.89 11.10
CA TYR A 177 -7.06 -6.60 12.37
C TYR A 177 -7.27 -5.16 12.86
N THR A 178 -7.67 -4.27 11.95
CA THR A 178 -7.88 -2.85 12.26
C THR A 178 -9.21 -2.30 11.76
N GLY A 179 -9.85 -2.97 10.78
CA GLY A 179 -11.01 -2.44 10.07
C GLY A 179 -10.65 -1.37 9.02
N ASN A 180 -9.38 -1.09 8.80
CA ASN A 180 -8.95 -0.09 7.84
C ASN A 180 -9.21 -0.53 6.40
N VAL A 181 -9.64 0.43 5.56
CA VAL A 181 -9.99 0.18 4.17
C VAL A 181 -9.02 0.89 3.23
N THR A 182 -8.48 0.15 2.29
CA THR A 182 -7.67 0.69 1.20
C THR A 182 -8.39 0.53 -0.13
N LYS A 183 -8.58 1.64 -0.86
CA LYS A 183 -9.18 1.66 -2.20
C LYS A 183 -8.13 1.57 -3.28
N LEU A 184 -8.35 0.68 -4.24
CA LEU A 184 -7.55 0.50 -5.43
C LEU A 184 -8.47 0.51 -6.67
N ASP A 185 -8.38 1.54 -7.49
CA ASP A 185 -9.11 1.64 -8.76
C ASP A 185 -8.23 1.25 -9.96
N ALA A 186 -8.82 1.17 -11.16
CA ALA A 186 -8.11 0.81 -12.38
C ALA A 186 -6.91 1.74 -12.66
N TYR A 187 -7.04 3.04 -12.40
CA TYR A 187 -5.97 4.01 -12.63
C TYR A 187 -4.79 3.79 -11.69
N LYS A 188 -5.05 3.50 -10.42
CA LYS A 188 -3.99 3.13 -9.47
C LYS A 188 -3.32 1.81 -9.85
N ARG A 189 -4.08 0.84 -10.39
CA ARG A 189 -3.50 -0.40 -10.92
C ARG A 189 -2.60 -0.14 -12.14
N ILE A 190 -2.99 0.77 -13.04
CA ILE A 190 -2.14 1.20 -14.17
C ILE A 190 -0.89 1.93 -13.65
N SER A 191 -1.06 2.88 -12.72
CA SER A 191 0.06 3.58 -12.09
C SER A 191 1.06 2.61 -11.44
N ARG A 192 0.56 1.55 -10.79
CA ARG A 192 1.43 0.51 -10.23
C ARG A 192 2.34 -0.12 -11.29
N TRP A 193 1.84 -0.36 -12.51
CA TRP A 193 2.66 -0.92 -13.60
C TRP A 193 3.62 0.11 -14.19
N LEU A 194 3.13 1.30 -14.51
CA LEU A 194 3.92 2.33 -15.21
C LEU A 194 4.95 3.01 -14.30
N PHE A 195 4.69 3.07 -13.00
CA PHE A 195 5.66 3.62 -12.04
C PHE A 195 6.31 2.51 -11.20
N ALA A 196 5.58 1.91 -10.28
CA ALA A 196 6.20 1.07 -9.25
C ALA A 196 6.95 -0.12 -9.85
N PHE A 197 6.35 -0.85 -10.79
CA PHE A 197 6.99 -1.98 -11.42
C PHE A 197 8.20 -1.58 -12.27
N LEU A 198 8.05 -0.62 -13.18
CA LEU A 198 9.15 -0.21 -14.07
C LEU A 198 10.30 0.46 -13.30
N HIS A 199 9.99 1.10 -12.16
CA HIS A 199 10.99 1.81 -11.37
C HIS A 199 11.72 0.92 -10.37
N SER A 200 11.00 0.03 -9.71
CA SER A 200 11.53 -0.75 -8.59
C SER A 200 11.63 -2.25 -8.86
N TRP A 201 11.11 -2.72 -10.00
CA TRP A 201 11.08 -4.15 -10.35
C TRP A 201 10.49 -4.98 -9.20
N ASP A 202 9.44 -4.45 -8.57
CA ASP A 202 8.82 -4.99 -7.37
C ASP A 202 7.84 -6.15 -7.67
N TRP A 203 8.30 -7.08 -8.45
CA TRP A 203 7.60 -8.32 -8.70
C TRP A 203 7.78 -9.28 -7.52
N VAL A 204 6.67 -9.78 -6.96
CA VAL A 204 6.68 -10.55 -5.70
C VAL A 204 7.69 -11.71 -5.71
N PRO A 205 7.76 -12.58 -6.75
CA PRO A 205 8.77 -13.64 -6.78
C PRO A 205 10.21 -13.12 -6.73
N LEU A 206 10.48 -11.97 -7.37
CA LEU A 206 11.80 -11.37 -7.35
C LEU A 206 12.11 -10.72 -6.00
N LEU A 207 11.12 -10.08 -5.37
CA LEU A 207 11.26 -9.51 -4.01
C LEU A 207 11.55 -10.58 -2.96
N ASN A 208 10.98 -11.78 -3.14
CA ASN A 208 11.22 -12.92 -2.25
C ASN A 208 12.57 -13.61 -2.52
N SER A 209 13.23 -13.29 -3.65
CA SER A 209 14.53 -13.87 -4.04
C SER A 209 15.68 -12.95 -3.66
N ARG A 210 15.81 -12.64 -2.36
CA ARG A 210 16.98 -11.91 -1.83
C ARG A 210 18.20 -12.82 -1.73
N PRO A 211 19.41 -12.39 -2.12
CA PRO A 211 19.83 -11.03 -2.54
C PRO A 211 19.75 -10.76 -4.05
N LEU A 212 19.05 -11.57 -4.83
CA LEU A 212 19.00 -11.42 -6.29
C LEU A 212 18.44 -10.05 -6.68
N TRP A 213 17.32 -9.63 -6.08
CA TRP A 213 16.74 -8.31 -6.36
C TRP A 213 17.73 -7.18 -6.07
N ASP A 214 18.41 -7.22 -4.91
CA ASP A 214 19.38 -6.19 -4.52
C ASP A 214 20.55 -6.13 -5.52
N SER A 215 21.06 -7.28 -5.92
CA SER A 215 22.16 -7.39 -6.90
C SER A 215 21.78 -6.81 -8.26
N LEU A 216 20.57 -7.13 -8.75
CA LEU A 216 20.06 -6.58 -10.01
C LEU A 216 19.91 -5.06 -9.94
N MET A 217 19.35 -4.53 -8.86
CA MET A 217 19.18 -3.09 -8.69
C MET A 217 20.51 -2.36 -8.63
N ILE A 218 21.52 -2.91 -7.98
CA ILE A 218 22.89 -2.35 -7.94
C ILE A 218 23.53 -2.38 -9.34
N ILE A 219 23.45 -3.50 -10.05
CA ILE A 219 24.02 -3.64 -11.40
C ILE A 219 23.37 -2.65 -12.36
N PHE A 220 22.05 -2.54 -12.35
CA PHE A 220 21.33 -1.61 -13.22
C PHE A 220 21.63 -0.14 -12.88
N SER A 221 21.75 0.18 -11.58
CA SER A 221 22.12 1.52 -11.14
C SER A 221 23.53 1.90 -11.60
N ALA A 222 24.49 0.99 -11.44
CA ALA A 222 25.85 1.17 -11.94
C ALA A 222 25.88 1.32 -13.47
N GLY A 223 25.11 0.51 -14.19
CA GLY A 223 24.96 0.59 -15.64
C GLY A 223 24.38 1.93 -16.11
N GLY A 224 23.34 2.40 -15.46
CA GLY A 224 22.74 3.73 -15.73
C GLY A 224 23.72 4.87 -15.48
N LEU A 225 24.51 4.77 -14.41
CA LEU A 225 25.59 5.73 -14.14
C LEU A 225 26.64 5.75 -15.26
N MET A 226 27.06 4.58 -15.75
CA MET A 226 28.02 4.48 -16.85
C MET A 226 27.48 5.07 -18.15
N VAL A 227 26.20 4.81 -18.49
CA VAL A 227 25.54 5.44 -19.65
C VAL A 227 25.54 6.96 -19.52
N SER A 228 25.13 7.48 -18.37
CA SER A 228 25.06 8.93 -18.11
C SER A 228 26.44 9.58 -18.15
N ALA A 229 27.43 9.04 -17.45
CA ALA A 229 28.79 9.58 -17.40
C ALA A 229 29.45 9.59 -18.80
N SER A 230 29.31 8.51 -19.55
CA SER A 230 29.85 8.43 -20.91
C SER A 230 29.16 9.43 -21.86
N GLY A 231 27.86 9.65 -21.70
CA GLY A 231 27.08 10.67 -22.42
C GLY A 231 27.58 12.08 -22.15
N ILE A 232 27.81 12.45 -20.88
CA ILE A 232 28.38 13.75 -20.47
C ILE A 232 29.74 13.98 -21.11
N ILE A 233 30.65 12.97 -21.08
CA ILE A 233 31.98 13.08 -21.68
C ILE A 233 31.88 13.35 -23.19
N ILE A 234 30.99 12.67 -23.91
CA ILE A 234 30.80 12.88 -25.35
C ILE A 234 30.24 14.28 -25.61
N GLY A 235 29.23 14.69 -24.85
CA GLY A 235 28.65 16.03 -24.97
C GLY A 235 29.66 17.12 -24.74
N TRP A 236 30.47 17.00 -23.68
CA TRP A 236 31.57 17.95 -23.38
C TRP A 236 32.61 18.05 -24.48
N ARG A 237 33.04 16.90 -25.02
CA ARG A 237 34.00 16.90 -26.14
C ARG A 237 33.44 17.51 -27.42
N ARG A 238 32.12 17.37 -27.67
CA ARG A 238 31.46 18.01 -28.81
C ARG A 238 31.37 19.52 -28.61
N LEU A 239 30.99 19.96 -27.39
CA LEU A 239 30.91 21.37 -27.07
C LEU A 239 32.25 22.06 -27.22
N LYS A 240 33.34 21.51 -26.65
CA LYS A 240 34.68 22.04 -26.82
C LYS A 240 35.09 22.22 -28.28
N ARG A 241 34.75 21.26 -29.15
CA ARG A 241 35.06 21.32 -30.59
C ARG A 241 34.28 22.39 -31.35
N LYS A 242 33.14 22.82 -30.85
CA LYS A 242 32.32 23.88 -31.47
C LYS A 242 32.73 25.30 -30.99
N LEU A 243 33.37 25.38 -29.82
CA LEU A 243 33.80 26.65 -29.22
C LEU A 243 35.28 26.99 -29.53
N ALA A 244 36.05 26.03 -30.06
CA ALA A 244 37.41 26.22 -30.58
C ALA A 244 37.38 26.35 -32.09
#